data_27c0e86db7c51252bdc65efc1a237cfd
#
_entry.id   27c0e86db7c51252bdc65efc1a237cfd
#
_cell.length_a   1.000
_cell.length_b   1.000
_cell.length_c   1.000
_cell.angle_alpha   90.00
_cell.angle_beta   90.00
_cell.angle_gamma   90.00
#
_symmetry.space_group_name_H-M   'P 1'
#
loop_
_entity.id
_entity.type
_entity.pdbx_description
1 polymer ?
#
loop_
_entity_poly.entity_id
_entity_poly.type
_entity_poly.pdbx_seq_one_letter_code
_entity_poly.pdbx_strand_id
1 'polypeptide(L)'
;MGLILIVVLKLYFECSNFLALGIFSIFLLFGLLGYWYFDKKEKRKGSISDVQIKEALKIIGSKLECGSSLVEATESLDSQVLDVINNYLEDGTGFINNSKYKDCFDLVKENKNEKNLTIIGSIIQGKTKDNEVKSRKELGYLGLAFLFIEMVLVFVAIFIFKQ
;
A
#
# COMPACT_ATOMS: atom_id res chain seq x y z
N MET A 1 17.22 11.49 -8.84
CA MET A 1 17.96 10.42 -9.52
C MET A 1 18.14 10.68 -11.01
N GLY A 2 17.12 11.05 -11.79
CA GLY A 2 17.26 11.32 -13.23
C GLY A 2 18.30 12.35 -13.62
N LEU A 3 18.51 13.38 -12.81
CA LEU A 3 19.54 14.40 -13.05
C LEU A 3 20.98 13.84 -12.98
N ILE A 4 21.23 12.91 -12.06
CA ILE A 4 22.53 12.23 -11.91
C ILE A 4 22.80 11.35 -13.13
N LEU A 5 21.78 10.64 -13.64
CA LEU A 5 21.89 9.80 -14.83
C LEU A 5 22.24 10.63 -16.07
N ILE A 6 21.64 11.81 -16.26
CA ILE A 6 21.92 12.74 -17.36
C ILE A 6 23.36 13.24 -17.28
N VAL A 7 23.84 13.59 -16.08
CA VAL A 7 25.21 14.08 -15.87
C VAL A 7 26.23 12.96 -16.16
N VAL A 8 25.96 11.73 -15.71
CA VAL A 8 26.80 10.55 -15.97
C VAL A 8 26.85 10.23 -17.47
N LEU A 9 25.71 10.21 -18.16
CA LEU A 9 25.62 9.99 -19.60
C LEU A 9 26.37 11.10 -20.39
N LYS A 10 26.26 12.35 -19.95
CA LYS A 10 26.93 13.48 -20.61
C LYS A 10 28.46 13.47 -20.39
N LEU A 11 28.92 13.12 -19.20
CA LEU A 11 30.35 13.05 -18.87
C LEU A 11 31.07 11.85 -19.50
N TYR A 12 30.42 10.72 -19.62
CA TYR A 12 31.06 9.49 -20.11
C TYR A 12 30.97 9.27 -21.61
N PHE A 13 29.95 9.80 -22.29
CA PHE A 13 29.64 9.40 -23.66
C PHE A 13 29.70 10.52 -24.71
N GLU A 14 30.01 11.77 -24.34
CA GLU A 14 29.90 12.92 -25.27
C GLU A 14 28.59 12.88 -26.09
N CYS A 15 27.55 12.24 -25.54
CA CYS A 15 26.28 11.97 -26.21
C CYS A 15 25.59 13.29 -26.58
N SER A 16 25.08 13.36 -27.80
CA SER A 16 24.20 14.43 -28.25
C SER A 16 23.11 14.69 -27.19
N ASN A 17 22.90 15.96 -26.86
CA ASN A 17 21.87 16.37 -25.86
C ASN A 17 20.48 15.80 -26.18
N PHE A 18 20.19 15.48 -27.45
CA PHE A 18 18.94 14.83 -27.88
C PHE A 18 18.78 13.40 -27.41
N LEU A 19 19.85 12.62 -27.38
CA LEU A 19 19.82 11.22 -26.92
C LEU A 19 19.61 11.13 -25.41
N ALA A 20 20.27 11.98 -24.63
CA ALA A 20 20.11 12.08 -23.19
C ALA A 20 18.69 12.55 -22.81
N LEU A 21 18.13 13.51 -23.53
CA LEU A 21 16.74 13.97 -23.37
C LEU A 21 15.73 12.87 -23.72
N GLY A 22 15.98 12.09 -24.77
CA GLY A 22 15.13 10.97 -25.17
C GLY A 22 15.05 9.89 -24.09
N ILE A 23 16.19 9.47 -23.55
CA ILE A 23 16.25 8.48 -22.46
C ILE A 23 15.53 8.99 -21.20
N PHE A 24 15.77 10.25 -20.83
CA PHE A 24 15.08 10.86 -19.68
C PHE A 24 13.57 10.93 -19.86
N SER A 25 13.09 11.26 -21.06
CA SER A 25 11.66 11.28 -21.38
C SER A 25 11.02 9.90 -21.25
N ILE A 26 11.71 8.83 -21.63
CA ILE A 26 11.25 7.45 -21.50
C ILE A 26 11.13 7.09 -20.02
N PHE A 27 12.11 7.41 -19.18
CA PHE A 27 12.05 7.15 -17.74
C PHE A 27 10.93 7.93 -17.03
N LEU A 28 10.71 9.21 -17.44
CA LEU A 28 9.61 10.02 -16.94
C LEU A 28 8.25 9.42 -17.31
N LEU A 29 8.09 8.94 -18.55
CA LEU A 29 6.88 8.28 -19.03
C LEU A 29 6.60 6.98 -18.26
N PHE A 30 7.60 6.14 -18.03
CA PHE A 30 7.45 4.92 -17.23
C PHE A 30 7.12 5.23 -15.77
N GLY A 31 7.73 6.25 -15.18
CA GLY A 31 7.40 6.70 -13.83
C GLY A 31 5.96 7.22 -13.72
N LEU A 32 5.51 8.01 -14.68
CA LEU A 32 4.14 8.53 -14.74
C LEU A 32 3.11 7.41 -15.00
N LEU A 33 3.41 6.47 -15.89
CA LEU A 33 2.55 5.31 -16.17
C LEU A 33 2.45 4.41 -14.94
N GLY A 34 3.56 4.16 -14.25
CA GLY A 34 3.58 3.43 -12.98
C GLY A 34 2.72 4.12 -11.93
N TYR A 35 2.93 5.43 -11.70
CA TYR A 35 2.13 6.21 -10.78
C TYR A 35 0.63 6.17 -11.13
N TRP A 36 0.28 6.41 -12.40
CA TRP A 36 -1.11 6.37 -12.88
C TRP A 36 -1.74 4.98 -12.75
N TYR A 37 -0.98 3.91 -12.98
CA TYR A 37 -1.45 2.53 -12.82
C TYR A 37 -1.79 2.23 -11.36
N PHE A 38 -0.93 2.63 -10.42
CA PHE A 38 -1.16 2.44 -8.98
C PHE A 38 -2.33 3.29 -8.47
N ASP A 39 -2.41 4.58 -8.86
CA ASP A 39 -3.51 5.48 -8.51
C ASP A 39 -4.86 4.98 -9.07
N LYS A 40 -4.87 4.48 -10.31
CA LYS A 40 -6.06 3.91 -10.92
C LYS A 40 -6.50 2.57 -10.30
N LYS A 41 -5.55 1.78 -9.81
CA LYS A 41 -5.84 0.53 -9.10
C LYS A 41 -6.48 0.82 -7.74
N GLU A 42 -6.07 1.89 -7.09
CA GLU A 42 -6.64 2.34 -5.82
C GLU A 42 -8.05 2.95 -6.01
N LYS A 43 -8.23 3.79 -7.03
CA LYS A 43 -9.52 4.46 -7.35
C LYS A 43 -10.58 3.57 -8.01
N ARG A 44 -10.21 2.44 -8.62
CA ARG A 44 -11.17 1.54 -9.30
C ARG A 44 -12.16 0.86 -8.37
N LYS A 45 -11.99 0.96 -7.09
CA LYS A 45 -12.80 0.22 -6.12
C LYS A 45 -13.86 1.06 -5.43
N GLY A 46 -14.27 2.20 -5.94
CA GLY A 46 -15.52 2.92 -5.59
C GLY A 46 -15.96 2.92 -4.12
N SER A 47 -15.11 2.53 -3.22
CA SER A 47 -15.35 2.40 -1.79
C SER A 47 -14.02 2.47 -1.06
N ILE A 48 -14.02 2.50 0.18
CA ILE A 48 -12.98 2.64 1.20
C ILE A 48 -11.64 2.03 0.80
N SER A 49 -10.55 2.81 0.95
CA SER A 49 -9.18 2.35 0.70
C SER A 49 -8.69 1.40 1.81
N ASP A 50 -7.71 0.53 1.50
CA ASP A 50 -7.05 -0.32 2.52
C ASP A 50 -6.44 0.50 3.67
N VAL A 51 -6.11 1.77 3.43
CA VAL A 51 -5.62 2.70 4.46
C VAL A 51 -6.73 3.04 5.46
N GLN A 52 -7.92 3.38 4.96
CA GLN A 52 -9.08 3.67 5.82
C GLN A 52 -9.54 2.44 6.60
N ILE A 53 -9.53 1.26 5.96
CA ILE A 53 -9.82 -0.02 6.63
C ILE A 53 -8.82 -0.28 7.77
N LYS A 54 -7.54 -0.04 7.53
CA LYS A 54 -6.50 -0.17 8.54
C LYS A 54 -6.69 0.79 9.72
N GLU A 55 -7.00 2.05 9.43
CA GLU A 55 -7.27 3.05 10.47
C GLU A 55 -8.50 2.68 11.29
N ALA A 56 -9.57 2.24 10.63
CA ALA A 56 -10.76 1.74 11.30
C ALA A 56 -10.45 0.55 12.23
N LEU A 57 -9.67 -0.42 11.77
CA LEU A 57 -9.24 -1.55 12.61
C LEU A 57 -8.39 -1.12 13.80
N LYS A 58 -7.52 -0.13 13.64
CA LYS A 58 -6.74 0.43 14.76
C LYS A 58 -7.66 1.07 15.81
N ILE A 59 -8.67 1.80 15.37
CA ILE A 59 -9.65 2.43 16.25
C ILE A 59 -10.49 1.38 16.97
N ILE A 60 -11.05 0.42 16.21
CA ILE A 60 -11.85 -0.69 16.76
C ILE A 60 -11.01 -1.48 17.76
N GLY A 61 -9.82 -1.93 17.34
CA GLY A 61 -8.93 -2.72 18.19
C GLY A 61 -8.56 -2.01 19.49
N SER A 62 -8.21 -0.73 19.41
CA SER A 62 -7.88 0.08 20.60
C SER A 62 -9.06 0.23 21.56
N LYS A 63 -10.26 0.50 21.05
CA LYS A 63 -11.44 0.65 21.88
C LYS A 63 -11.87 -0.66 22.53
N LEU A 64 -11.84 -1.76 21.77
CA LEU A 64 -12.13 -3.09 22.31
C LEU A 64 -11.10 -3.50 23.40
N GLU A 65 -9.82 -3.18 23.20
CA GLU A 65 -8.78 -3.42 24.19
C GLU A 65 -9.01 -2.62 25.47
N CYS A 66 -9.56 -1.41 25.36
CA CYS A 66 -9.98 -0.59 26.51
C CYS A 66 -11.29 -1.06 27.18
N GLY A 67 -11.93 -2.12 26.67
CA GLY A 67 -13.16 -2.67 27.23
C GLY A 67 -14.45 -2.05 26.70
N SER A 68 -14.40 -1.24 25.65
CA SER A 68 -15.59 -0.70 24.98
C SER A 68 -16.37 -1.83 24.29
N SER A 69 -17.67 -1.65 24.14
CA SER A 69 -18.50 -2.53 23.31
C SER A 69 -18.15 -2.37 21.82
N LEU A 70 -18.51 -3.38 21.01
CA LEU A 70 -18.29 -3.30 19.56
C LEU A 70 -19.04 -2.11 18.92
N VAL A 71 -20.26 -1.83 19.41
CA VAL A 71 -21.09 -0.71 18.94
C VAL A 71 -20.36 0.61 19.20
N GLU A 72 -19.92 0.86 20.42
CA GLU A 72 -19.16 2.09 20.77
C GLU A 72 -17.84 2.19 19.99
N ALA A 73 -17.20 1.07 19.70
CA ALA A 73 -15.96 1.04 18.93
C ALA A 73 -16.21 1.44 17.46
N THR A 74 -17.32 1.02 16.88
CA THR A 74 -17.67 1.30 15.49
C THR A 74 -18.29 2.69 15.30
N GLU A 75 -19.11 3.17 16.23
CA GLU A 75 -19.73 4.52 16.19
C GLU A 75 -18.73 5.67 16.05
N SER A 76 -17.49 5.47 16.43
CA SER A 76 -16.44 6.49 16.31
C SER A 76 -15.80 6.57 14.91
N LEU A 77 -16.23 5.75 13.98
CA LEU A 77 -15.69 5.71 12.62
C LEU A 77 -16.40 6.74 11.73
N ASP A 78 -15.73 7.08 10.62
CA ASP A 78 -16.35 7.84 9.55
C ASP A 78 -17.58 7.11 8.99
N SER A 79 -18.65 7.84 8.65
CA SER A 79 -19.92 7.26 8.22
C SER A 79 -19.79 6.31 7.03
N GLN A 80 -18.95 6.64 6.03
CA GLN A 80 -18.74 5.79 4.87
C GLN A 80 -18.01 4.48 5.23
N VAL A 81 -17.07 4.57 6.17
CA VAL A 81 -16.32 3.41 6.67
C VAL A 81 -17.22 2.54 7.53
N LEU A 82 -18.04 3.17 8.38
CA LEU A 82 -19.01 2.51 9.26
C LEU A 82 -20.01 1.67 8.45
N ASP A 83 -20.60 2.23 7.40
CA ASP A 83 -21.56 1.52 6.56
C ASP A 83 -20.97 0.24 5.94
N VAL A 84 -19.75 0.32 5.43
CA VAL A 84 -19.08 -0.86 4.83
C VAL A 84 -18.73 -1.91 5.89
N ILE A 85 -18.28 -1.47 7.06
CA ILE A 85 -17.95 -2.39 8.15
C ILE A 85 -19.22 -3.06 8.67
N ASN A 86 -20.29 -2.32 8.90
CA ASN A 86 -21.55 -2.89 9.38
C ASN A 86 -22.13 -3.89 8.38
N ASN A 87 -22.16 -3.57 7.07
CA ASN A 87 -22.58 -4.50 6.04
C ASN A 87 -21.74 -5.78 6.05
N TYR A 88 -20.44 -5.66 6.26
CA TYR A 88 -19.58 -6.83 6.35
C TYR A 88 -19.84 -7.66 7.61
N LEU A 89 -20.00 -7.03 8.76
CA LEU A 89 -20.25 -7.69 10.03
C LEU A 89 -21.63 -8.38 10.07
N GLU A 90 -22.62 -7.84 9.36
CA GLU A 90 -23.97 -8.41 9.26
C GLU A 90 -24.02 -9.52 8.22
N ASP A 91 -23.77 -9.19 6.95
CA ASP A 91 -24.02 -10.06 5.80
C ASP A 91 -22.74 -10.75 5.28
N GLY A 92 -21.57 -10.27 5.64
CA GLY A 92 -20.28 -10.72 5.10
C GLY A 92 -20.02 -10.24 3.68
N THR A 93 -20.76 -9.22 3.23
CA THR A 93 -20.65 -8.65 1.89
C THR A 93 -19.86 -7.34 1.91
N GLY A 94 -19.23 -6.98 0.80
CA GLY A 94 -18.57 -5.70 0.63
C GLY A 94 -17.08 -5.77 0.33
N PHE A 95 -16.43 -4.61 0.34
CA PHE A 95 -15.03 -4.43 -0.04
C PHE A 95 -14.03 -5.20 0.83
N ILE A 96 -14.37 -5.44 2.10
CA ILE A 96 -13.49 -6.10 3.07
C ILE A 96 -13.10 -7.52 2.62
N ASN A 97 -13.93 -8.20 1.82
CA ASN A 97 -13.63 -9.53 1.27
C ASN A 97 -12.32 -9.59 0.48
N ASN A 98 -11.90 -8.50 -0.13
CA ASN A 98 -10.68 -8.41 -0.93
C ASN A 98 -9.54 -7.68 -0.22
N SER A 99 -9.73 -7.32 1.06
CA SER A 99 -8.72 -6.66 1.87
C SER A 99 -7.79 -7.67 2.54
N LYS A 100 -6.52 -7.27 2.68
CA LYS A 100 -5.55 -8.02 3.50
C LYS A 100 -5.90 -8.04 5.00
N TYR A 101 -6.89 -7.27 5.41
CA TYR A 101 -7.38 -7.20 6.78
C TYR A 101 -8.65 -8.02 7.02
N LYS A 102 -9.10 -8.80 6.03
CA LYS A 102 -10.29 -9.64 6.10
C LYS A 102 -10.32 -10.50 7.37
N ASP A 103 -9.22 -11.19 7.65
CA ASP A 103 -9.11 -12.09 8.82
C ASP A 103 -9.34 -11.38 10.16
N CYS A 104 -9.05 -10.08 10.26
CA CYS A 104 -9.31 -9.30 11.46
C CYS A 104 -10.80 -9.03 11.63
N PHE A 105 -11.51 -8.74 10.54
CA PHE A 105 -12.96 -8.53 10.57
C PHE A 105 -13.73 -9.83 10.75
N ASP A 106 -13.26 -10.94 10.17
CA ASP A 106 -13.84 -12.28 10.42
C ASP A 106 -13.77 -12.61 11.92
N LEU A 107 -12.65 -12.32 12.57
CA LEU A 107 -12.48 -12.50 14.00
C LEU A 107 -13.47 -11.67 14.82
N VAL A 108 -13.72 -10.41 14.43
CA VAL A 108 -14.72 -9.54 15.07
C VAL A 108 -16.12 -10.09 14.83
N LYS A 109 -16.44 -10.52 13.60
CA LYS A 109 -17.74 -11.05 13.21
C LYS A 109 -18.10 -12.31 13.98
N GLU A 110 -17.16 -13.24 14.10
CA GLU A 110 -17.35 -14.51 14.82
C GLU A 110 -17.58 -14.30 16.32
N ASN A 111 -16.95 -13.27 16.89
CA ASN A 111 -16.92 -13.06 18.35
C ASN A 111 -17.72 -11.82 18.80
N LYS A 112 -18.55 -11.22 17.94
CA LYS A 112 -19.28 -9.98 18.23
C LYS A 112 -20.13 -10.00 19.51
N ASN A 113 -20.54 -11.18 19.96
CA ASN A 113 -21.38 -11.39 21.13
C ASN A 113 -20.59 -11.90 22.36
N GLU A 114 -19.28 -12.04 22.27
CA GLU A 114 -18.47 -12.57 23.36
C GLU A 114 -18.11 -11.50 24.40
N LYS A 115 -17.99 -11.97 25.67
CA LYS A 115 -17.60 -11.09 26.78
C LYS A 115 -16.12 -10.71 26.77
N ASN A 116 -15.29 -11.35 25.93
CA ASN A 116 -13.83 -11.17 25.90
C ASN A 116 -13.35 -10.34 24.69
N LEU A 117 -14.09 -9.30 24.33
CA LEU A 117 -13.72 -8.41 23.23
C LEU A 117 -12.36 -7.73 23.44
N THR A 118 -11.89 -7.58 24.67
CA THR A 118 -10.55 -7.05 24.99
C THR A 118 -9.43 -7.89 24.41
N ILE A 119 -9.54 -9.21 24.45
CA ILE A 119 -8.56 -10.14 23.87
C ILE A 119 -8.55 -9.99 22.34
N ILE A 120 -9.73 -9.87 21.74
CA ILE A 120 -9.88 -9.66 20.30
C ILE A 120 -9.24 -8.33 19.89
N GLY A 121 -9.45 -7.27 20.67
CA GLY A 121 -8.81 -5.97 20.47
C GLY A 121 -7.28 -6.08 20.41
N SER A 122 -6.66 -6.77 21.35
CA SER A 122 -5.21 -6.96 21.37
C SER A 122 -4.68 -7.77 20.18
N ILE A 123 -5.41 -8.81 19.76
CA ILE A 123 -5.07 -9.61 18.57
C ILE A 123 -5.15 -8.77 17.28
N ILE A 124 -6.20 -7.95 17.15
CA ILE A 124 -6.36 -7.04 16.00
C ILE A 124 -5.21 -6.04 15.94
N GLN A 125 -4.84 -5.44 17.07
CA GLN A 125 -3.71 -4.52 17.15
C GLN A 125 -2.39 -5.18 16.71
N GLY A 126 -2.12 -6.39 17.20
CA GLY A 126 -0.96 -7.18 16.81
C GLY A 126 -0.92 -7.46 15.29
N LYS A 127 -2.00 -8.03 14.74
CA LYS A 127 -2.10 -8.34 13.29
C LYS A 127 -2.01 -7.08 12.41
N THR A 128 -2.59 -5.98 12.83
CA THR A 128 -2.53 -4.71 12.09
C THR A 128 -1.09 -4.19 12.02
N LYS A 129 -0.34 -4.29 13.12
CA LYS A 129 1.06 -3.91 13.20
C LYS A 129 1.95 -4.83 12.36
N ASP A 130 1.73 -6.13 12.40
CA ASP A 130 2.50 -7.11 11.62
C ASP A 130 2.29 -6.91 10.12
N ASN A 131 1.06 -6.66 9.68
CA ASN A 131 0.77 -6.34 8.28
C ASN A 131 1.41 -5.02 7.84
N GLU A 132 1.54 -4.05 8.72
CA GLU A 132 2.26 -2.80 8.44
C GLU A 132 3.75 -3.04 8.21
N VAL A 133 4.38 -3.82 9.08
CA VAL A 133 5.81 -4.17 8.96
C VAL A 133 6.06 -4.96 7.67
N LYS A 134 5.19 -5.91 7.34
CA LYS A 134 5.29 -6.69 6.10
C LYS A 134 5.17 -5.81 4.86
N SER A 135 4.19 -4.90 4.84
CA SER A 135 4.00 -3.96 3.72
C SER A 135 5.21 -3.03 3.51
N ARG A 136 5.82 -2.54 4.60
CA ARG A 136 7.05 -1.73 4.51
C ARG A 136 8.23 -2.50 3.95
N LYS A 137 8.38 -3.77 4.32
CA LYS A 137 9.43 -4.65 3.77
C LYS A 137 9.22 -4.91 2.27
N GLU A 138 7.99 -5.18 1.84
CA GLU A 138 7.66 -5.38 0.43
C GLU A 138 7.96 -4.13 -0.40
N LEU A 139 7.65 -2.93 0.10
CA LEU A 139 8.01 -1.67 -0.55
C LEU A 139 9.53 -1.48 -0.64
N GLY A 140 10.27 -1.89 0.39
CA GLY A 140 11.73 -1.84 0.41
C GLY A 140 12.35 -2.76 -0.65
N TYR A 141 11.84 -3.98 -0.81
CA TYR A 141 12.30 -4.91 -1.86
C TYR A 141 11.98 -4.40 -3.27
N LEU A 142 10.81 -3.80 -3.47
CA LEU A 142 10.45 -3.16 -4.75
C LEU A 142 11.41 -2.01 -5.09
N GLY A 143 11.75 -1.18 -4.12
CA GLY A 143 12.73 -0.10 -4.29
C GLY A 143 14.13 -0.61 -4.66
N LEU A 144 14.59 -1.69 -4.01
CA LEU A 144 15.86 -2.33 -4.31
C LEU A 144 15.85 -2.97 -5.71
N ALA A 145 14.76 -3.62 -6.12
CA ALA A 145 14.62 -4.20 -7.46
C ALA A 145 14.67 -3.11 -8.54
N PHE A 146 14.03 -1.95 -8.31
CA PHE A 146 14.12 -0.81 -9.23
C PHE A 146 15.55 -0.28 -9.37
N LEU A 147 16.29 -0.12 -8.27
CA LEU A 147 17.69 0.30 -8.29
C LEU A 147 18.58 -0.69 -9.05
N PHE A 148 18.31 -2.00 -8.88
CA PHE A 148 19.05 -3.03 -9.60
C PHE A 148 18.79 -2.99 -11.11
N ILE A 149 17.54 -2.79 -11.53
CA ILE A 149 17.17 -2.64 -12.95
C ILE A 149 17.84 -1.39 -13.55
N GLU A 150 17.84 -0.26 -12.84
CA GLU A 150 18.54 0.95 -13.29
C GLU A 150 20.05 0.71 -13.47
N MET A 151 20.68 0.00 -12.53
CA MET A 151 22.11 -0.34 -12.63
C MET A 151 22.41 -1.22 -13.82
N VAL A 152 21.60 -2.25 -14.09
CA VAL A 152 21.74 -3.13 -15.25
C VAL A 152 21.57 -2.36 -16.56
N LEU A 153 20.59 -1.46 -16.65
CA LEU A 153 20.37 -0.64 -17.84
C LEU A 153 21.55 0.31 -18.12
N VAL A 154 22.15 0.87 -17.07
CA VAL A 154 23.37 1.70 -17.21
C VAL A 154 24.54 0.85 -17.73
N PHE A 155 24.75 -0.37 -17.19
CA PHE A 155 25.79 -1.27 -17.67
C PHE A 155 25.59 -1.67 -19.14
N VAL A 156 24.37 -2.02 -19.52
CA VAL A 156 24.04 -2.35 -20.93
C VAL A 156 24.27 -1.16 -21.84
N ALA A 157 23.87 0.04 -21.44
CA ALA A 157 24.14 1.24 -22.20
C ALA A 157 25.64 1.49 -22.38
N ILE A 158 26.44 1.35 -21.32
CA ILE A 158 27.91 1.45 -21.37
C ILE A 158 28.49 0.45 -22.36
N PHE A 159 28.01 -0.79 -22.37
CA PHE A 159 28.53 -1.85 -23.23
C PHE A 159 28.19 -1.61 -24.72
N ILE A 160 26.97 -1.16 -25.02
CA ILE A 160 26.51 -0.88 -26.39
C ILE A 160 27.25 0.33 -27.00
N PHE A 161 27.51 1.36 -26.21
CA PHE A 161 28.14 2.60 -26.72
C PHE A 161 29.67 2.57 -26.68
N LYS A 162 30.29 1.50 -26.16
CA LYS A 162 31.75 1.32 -26.16
C LYS A 162 32.25 0.51 -27.36
N GLN A 163 31.33 -0.03 -28.18
CA GLN A 163 31.63 -0.63 -29.47
C GLN A 163 31.54 0.41 -30.59
#